data_b7865790a384af572b144f372c6e90cd
#
_entry.id   b7865790a384af572b144f372c6e90cd
#
_cell.length_a   1.000
_cell.length_b   1.000
_cell.length_c   1.000
_cell.angle_alpha   90.00
_cell.angle_beta   90.00
_cell.angle_gamma   90.00
#
_symmetry.space_group_name_H-M   'P 1'
#
loop_
_entity.id
_entity.type
_entity.pdbx_description
1 polymer ?
#
loop_
_entity_poly.entity_id
_entity_poly.type
_entity_poly.pdbx_seq_one_letter_code
_entity_poly.pdbx_strand_id
1 'polypeptide(L)'
;HRQSSAASDVYKRQILTLAAAEACGGEAENALRPACAVEIMHTYSLVHDDLPSMDDDDLRRGRPTSHKVYGEGMAVLTGDALLTEAFIVLAETPPTKRYSLKELLLEFSICGGSKKLIGGQVLDLEGEGKDLSKAQLVRIHKNKTAALLTTSLRLGGMTANATPRQLEALTDFGYNLGLAFQVIDDILDVTQSTEQLGKTAGKDEAVDKATYPSILGLDASKKEAARLTKKALAALSIFGKRAVRLEAIAHYLLDRDY
;
A
#
# COMPACT_ATOMS: atom_id res chain seq x y z
N HIS A 1 -22.37 -0.87 -8.67
CA HIS A 1 -21.00 -0.42 -9.05
C HIS A 1 -20.31 0.41 -7.96
N ARG A 2 -21.01 1.32 -7.25
CA ARG A 2 -20.39 2.14 -6.17
C ARG A 2 -19.91 1.33 -4.95
N GLN A 3 -20.54 0.20 -4.64
CA GLN A 3 -20.10 -0.68 -3.54
C GLN A 3 -18.87 -1.53 -3.92
N SER A 4 -18.64 -1.82 -5.20
CA SER A 4 -17.54 -2.67 -5.64
C SER A 4 -16.16 -1.96 -5.57
N SER A 5 -16.09 -0.64 -5.85
CA SER A 5 -14.82 0.11 -5.79
C SER A 5 -14.32 0.30 -4.34
N ALA A 6 -15.23 0.64 -3.42
CA ALA A 6 -14.88 0.76 -1.99
C ALA A 6 -14.49 -0.59 -1.37
N ALA A 7 -15.19 -1.68 -1.72
CA ALA A 7 -14.84 -3.03 -1.25
C ALA A 7 -13.49 -3.52 -1.81
N SER A 8 -13.18 -3.18 -3.07
CA SER A 8 -11.92 -3.57 -3.69
C SER A 8 -10.69 -2.93 -3.05
N ASP A 9 -10.83 -1.75 -2.46
CA ASP A 9 -9.73 -1.06 -1.78
C ASP A 9 -9.42 -1.66 -0.40
N VAL A 10 -10.40 -2.30 0.23
CA VAL A 10 -10.28 -2.84 1.59
C VAL A 10 -9.41 -4.09 1.66
N TYR A 11 -9.33 -4.92 0.61
CA TYR A 11 -8.72 -6.25 0.70
C TYR A 11 -7.39 -6.41 -0.07
N LYS A 12 -6.86 -5.35 -0.66
CA LYS A 12 -5.68 -5.42 -1.55
C LYS A 12 -4.46 -6.05 -0.88
N ARG A 13 -4.11 -5.61 0.33
CA ARG A 13 -2.91 -6.06 1.05
C ARG A 13 -3.04 -7.50 1.55
N GLN A 14 -4.21 -7.86 2.05
CA GLN A 14 -4.52 -9.22 2.47
C GLN A 14 -4.38 -10.19 1.30
N ILE A 15 -5.03 -9.90 0.17
CA ILE A 15 -5.00 -10.74 -1.03
C ILE A 15 -3.58 -10.87 -1.58
N LEU A 16 -2.78 -9.79 -1.57
CA LEU A 16 -1.37 -9.81 -1.97
C LEU A 16 -0.54 -10.73 -1.05
N THR A 17 -0.80 -10.70 0.26
CA THR A 17 -0.09 -11.55 1.24
C THR A 17 -0.39 -13.03 0.97
N LEU A 18 -1.66 -13.39 0.78
CA LEU A 18 -2.08 -14.77 0.50
C LEU A 18 -1.55 -15.25 -0.86
N ALA A 19 -1.69 -14.42 -1.91
CA ALA A 19 -1.21 -14.77 -3.25
C ALA A 19 0.32 -14.92 -3.31
N ALA A 20 1.07 -14.16 -2.52
CA ALA A 20 2.53 -14.30 -2.43
C ALA A 20 2.93 -15.61 -1.76
N ALA A 21 2.20 -16.06 -0.72
CA ALA A 21 2.43 -17.37 -0.12
C ALA A 21 2.23 -18.50 -1.15
N GLU A 22 1.13 -18.48 -1.89
CA GLU A 22 0.84 -19.45 -2.95
C GLU A 22 1.88 -19.40 -4.10
N ALA A 23 2.29 -18.22 -4.53
CA ALA A 23 3.33 -18.05 -5.55
C ALA A 23 4.66 -18.70 -5.13
N CYS A 24 4.98 -18.66 -3.83
CA CYS A 24 6.14 -19.33 -3.25
C CYS A 24 5.94 -20.83 -3.02
N GLY A 25 4.75 -21.38 -3.27
CA GLY A 25 4.43 -22.80 -3.13
C GLY A 25 3.99 -23.19 -1.72
N GLY A 26 3.58 -22.25 -0.88
CA GLY A 26 2.96 -22.46 0.42
C GLY A 26 1.43 -22.44 0.34
N GLU A 27 0.78 -22.74 1.47
CA GLU A 27 -0.66 -22.67 1.63
C GLU A 27 -1.07 -21.26 2.10
N ALA A 28 -2.17 -20.74 1.55
CA ALA A 28 -2.68 -19.40 1.90
C ALA A 28 -3.02 -19.28 3.39
N GLU A 29 -3.51 -20.36 3.99
CA GLU A 29 -3.87 -20.43 5.41
C GLU A 29 -2.72 -20.04 6.34
N ASN A 30 -1.48 -20.39 6.00
CA ASN A 30 -0.29 -20.06 6.78
C ASN A 30 0.02 -18.55 6.75
N ALA A 31 -0.53 -17.82 5.79
CA ALA A 31 -0.35 -16.38 5.62
C ALA A 31 -1.54 -15.54 6.15
N LEU A 32 -2.57 -16.16 6.74
CA LEU A 32 -3.76 -15.44 7.25
C LEU A 32 -3.40 -14.45 8.36
N ARG A 33 -2.57 -14.84 9.32
CA ARG A 33 -2.14 -13.95 10.40
C ARG A 33 -1.40 -12.71 9.88
N PRO A 34 -0.34 -12.84 9.06
CA PRO A 34 0.28 -11.68 8.43
C PRO A 34 -0.67 -10.87 7.57
N ALA A 35 -1.58 -11.51 6.82
CA ALA A 35 -2.58 -10.81 6.01
C ALA A 35 -3.50 -9.92 6.87
N CYS A 36 -3.98 -10.43 8.01
CA CYS A 36 -4.73 -9.63 8.97
C CYS A 36 -3.89 -8.51 9.57
N ALA A 37 -2.66 -8.81 10.01
CA ALA A 37 -1.78 -7.83 10.63
C ALA A 37 -1.47 -6.63 9.71
N VAL A 38 -1.19 -6.86 8.42
CA VAL A 38 -0.92 -5.77 7.47
C VAL A 38 -2.16 -4.90 7.22
N GLU A 39 -3.35 -5.50 7.23
CA GLU A 39 -4.60 -4.74 7.08
C GLU A 39 -4.92 -3.93 8.33
N ILE A 40 -4.70 -4.47 9.53
CA ILE A 40 -4.86 -3.73 10.78
C ILE A 40 -3.88 -2.56 10.84
N MET A 41 -2.60 -2.78 10.45
CA MET A 41 -1.61 -1.70 10.33
C MET A 41 -2.02 -0.64 9.31
N HIS A 42 -2.60 -1.02 8.18
CA HIS A 42 -3.14 -0.06 7.23
C HIS A 42 -4.34 0.70 7.81
N THR A 43 -5.21 0.02 8.53
CA THR A 43 -6.41 0.63 9.12
C THR A 43 -6.03 1.68 10.16
N TYR A 44 -5.05 1.40 11.04
CA TYR A 44 -4.61 2.41 11.99
C TYR A 44 -4.08 3.66 11.28
N SER A 45 -3.29 3.48 10.22
CA SER A 45 -2.73 4.62 9.50
C SER A 45 -3.82 5.49 8.87
N LEU A 46 -4.89 4.89 8.34
CA LEU A 46 -6.03 5.64 7.83
C LEU A 46 -6.80 6.39 8.93
N VAL A 47 -6.99 5.76 10.10
CA VAL A 47 -7.66 6.42 11.24
C VAL A 47 -6.89 7.64 11.72
N HIS A 48 -5.55 7.55 11.75
CA HIS A 48 -4.70 8.68 12.13
C HIS A 48 -4.57 9.72 11.01
N ASP A 49 -4.47 9.29 9.74
CA ASP A 49 -4.42 10.20 8.60
C ASP A 49 -5.69 11.08 8.50
N ASP A 50 -6.86 10.55 8.88
CA ASP A 50 -8.12 11.29 8.85
C ASP A 50 -8.26 12.38 9.93
N LEU A 51 -7.38 12.41 10.93
CA LEU A 51 -7.47 13.38 12.06
C LEU A 51 -7.32 14.84 11.58
N PRO A 52 -7.91 15.83 12.32
CA PRO A 52 -7.78 17.25 12.00
C PRO A 52 -6.34 17.77 11.98
N SER A 53 -5.42 17.13 12.68
CA SER A 53 -3.99 17.44 12.68
C SER A 53 -3.21 16.84 11.50
N MET A 54 -3.91 16.10 10.62
CA MET A 54 -3.37 15.40 9.46
C MET A 54 -4.14 15.84 8.20
N ASP A 55 -4.84 14.93 7.51
CA ASP A 55 -5.57 15.22 6.27
C ASP A 55 -6.94 15.92 6.50
N ASP A 56 -7.44 15.96 7.75
CA ASP A 56 -8.74 16.51 8.17
C ASP A 56 -9.90 16.02 7.29
N ASP A 57 -9.95 14.72 7.05
CA ASP A 57 -10.98 14.12 6.21
C ASP A 57 -12.28 13.83 6.98
N ASP A 58 -13.40 14.38 6.51
CA ASP A 58 -14.72 14.11 7.09
C ASP A 58 -15.27 12.73 6.72
N LEU A 59 -14.90 12.23 5.56
CA LEU A 59 -15.42 11.00 4.98
C LEU A 59 -14.29 10.07 4.48
N ARG A 60 -14.39 8.80 4.85
CA ARG A 60 -13.54 7.71 4.30
C ARG A 60 -14.43 6.64 3.68
N ARG A 61 -14.26 6.39 2.37
CA ARG A 61 -15.06 5.42 1.61
C ARG A 61 -16.58 5.68 1.73
N GLY A 62 -16.97 6.96 1.73
CA GLY A 62 -18.35 7.40 1.82
C GLY A 62 -19.00 7.28 3.21
N ARG A 63 -18.21 7.00 4.25
CA ARG A 63 -18.67 6.97 5.65
C ARG A 63 -17.95 8.04 6.46
N PRO A 64 -18.59 8.61 7.48
CA PRO A 64 -17.91 9.52 8.41
C PRO A 64 -16.68 8.87 9.02
N THR A 65 -15.61 9.66 9.17
CA THR A 65 -14.35 9.24 9.78
C THR A 65 -14.49 9.04 11.29
N SER A 66 -13.55 8.31 11.89
CA SER A 66 -13.60 7.95 13.31
C SER A 66 -13.69 9.19 14.21
N HIS A 67 -12.90 10.24 13.92
CA HIS A 67 -12.91 11.46 14.73
C HIS A 67 -14.22 12.25 14.64
N LYS A 68 -14.93 12.18 13.51
CA LYS A 68 -16.24 12.83 13.35
C LYS A 68 -17.34 12.11 14.11
N VAL A 69 -17.25 10.79 14.29
CA VAL A 69 -18.27 9.99 14.99
C VAL A 69 -18.02 9.94 16.49
N TYR A 70 -16.76 9.74 16.89
CA TYR A 70 -16.39 9.42 18.28
C TYR A 70 -15.52 10.49 18.95
N GLY A 71 -15.11 11.52 18.20
CA GLY A 71 -14.20 12.56 18.68
C GLY A 71 -12.72 12.20 18.49
N GLU A 72 -11.87 13.24 18.48
CA GLU A 72 -10.43 13.13 18.16
C GLU A 72 -9.68 12.21 19.13
N GLY A 73 -9.88 12.36 20.44
CA GLY A 73 -9.21 11.53 21.44
C GLY A 73 -9.50 10.04 21.26
N MET A 74 -10.75 9.68 20.95
CA MET A 74 -11.11 8.28 20.67
C MET A 74 -10.51 7.79 19.36
N ALA A 75 -10.40 8.63 18.33
CA ALA A 75 -9.75 8.26 17.08
C ALA A 75 -8.25 8.02 17.27
N VAL A 76 -7.54 8.87 18.04
CA VAL A 76 -6.13 8.64 18.40
C VAL A 76 -5.95 7.30 19.10
N LEU A 77 -6.71 7.04 20.18
CA LEU A 77 -6.63 5.78 20.94
C LEU A 77 -7.02 4.56 20.09
N THR A 78 -7.94 4.71 19.15
CA THR A 78 -8.31 3.64 18.21
C THR A 78 -7.13 3.29 17.31
N GLY A 79 -6.42 4.27 16.77
CA GLY A 79 -5.22 4.02 15.97
C GLY A 79 -4.11 3.35 16.79
N ASP A 80 -3.86 3.80 18.03
CA ASP A 80 -2.85 3.20 18.92
C ASP A 80 -3.19 1.75 19.25
N ALA A 81 -4.46 1.46 19.54
CA ALA A 81 -4.92 0.10 19.82
C ALA A 81 -4.77 -0.80 18.59
N LEU A 82 -5.18 -0.34 17.39
CA LEU A 82 -5.02 -1.08 16.14
C LEU A 82 -3.56 -1.36 15.82
N LEU A 83 -2.66 -0.38 16.00
CA LEU A 83 -1.24 -0.60 15.79
C LEU A 83 -0.70 -1.69 16.69
N THR A 84 -1.06 -1.68 17.98
CA THR A 84 -0.66 -2.71 18.93
C THR A 84 -1.24 -4.07 18.57
N GLU A 85 -2.54 -4.13 18.22
CA GLU A 85 -3.22 -5.35 17.80
C GLU A 85 -2.60 -5.99 16.56
N ALA A 86 -2.12 -5.19 15.61
CA ALA A 86 -1.41 -5.68 14.43
C ALA A 86 -0.18 -6.53 14.82
N PHE A 87 0.57 -6.12 15.84
CA PHE A 87 1.71 -6.89 16.34
C PHE A 87 1.30 -8.14 17.10
N ILE A 88 0.20 -8.08 17.88
CA ILE A 88 -0.36 -9.27 18.57
C ILE A 88 -0.73 -10.33 17.54
N VAL A 89 -1.50 -9.97 16.51
CA VAL A 89 -1.92 -10.90 15.47
C VAL A 89 -0.72 -11.48 14.70
N LEU A 90 0.28 -10.65 14.37
CA LEU A 90 1.48 -11.13 13.68
C LEU A 90 2.30 -12.08 14.55
N ALA A 91 2.38 -11.84 15.86
CA ALA A 91 3.15 -12.65 16.81
C ALA A 91 2.64 -14.09 16.93
N GLU A 92 1.39 -14.35 16.54
CA GLU A 92 0.82 -15.69 16.50
C GLU A 92 1.18 -16.48 15.21
N THR A 93 1.99 -15.90 14.31
CA THR A 93 2.41 -16.54 13.07
C THR A 93 3.47 -17.62 13.35
N PRO A 94 3.25 -18.88 12.93
CA PRO A 94 4.25 -19.91 13.07
C PRO A 94 5.53 -19.60 12.30
N PRO A 95 6.73 -19.87 12.86
CA PRO A 95 7.98 -19.73 12.13
C PRO A 95 8.11 -20.79 11.03
N THR A 96 8.93 -20.51 10.03
CA THR A 96 9.34 -21.47 9.00
C THR A 96 10.81 -21.89 9.19
N LYS A 97 11.32 -22.79 8.34
CA LYS A 97 12.74 -23.18 8.43
C LYS A 97 13.71 -22.02 8.15
N ARG A 98 13.32 -21.05 7.30
CA ARG A 98 14.16 -19.91 6.92
C ARG A 98 13.86 -18.65 7.72
N TYR A 99 12.66 -18.51 8.22
CA TYR A 99 12.20 -17.27 8.84
C TYR A 99 11.64 -17.55 10.24
N SER A 100 12.31 -17.02 11.24
CA SER A 100 11.86 -16.99 12.62
C SER A 100 10.76 -15.94 12.82
N LEU A 101 10.01 -16.04 13.92
CA LEU A 101 9.08 -15.01 14.33
C LEU A 101 9.75 -13.63 14.47
N LYS A 102 11.01 -13.59 14.97
CA LYS A 102 11.78 -12.36 15.07
C LYS A 102 11.98 -11.69 13.71
N GLU A 103 12.24 -12.45 12.64
CA GLU A 103 12.42 -11.89 11.30
C GLU A 103 11.12 -11.36 10.72
N LEU A 104 9.99 -12.04 10.96
CA LEU A 104 8.65 -11.55 10.59
C LEU A 104 8.33 -10.23 11.30
N LEU A 105 8.56 -10.16 12.62
CA LEU A 105 8.35 -8.95 13.42
C LEU A 105 9.27 -7.81 12.99
N LEU A 106 10.53 -8.07 12.64
CA LEU A 106 11.47 -7.06 12.15
C LEU A 106 11.03 -6.50 10.79
N GLU A 107 10.63 -7.37 9.84
CA GLU A 107 10.10 -6.95 8.53
C GLU A 107 8.92 -6.00 8.71
N PHE A 108 7.98 -6.38 9.55
CA PHE A 108 6.76 -5.62 9.83
C PHE A 108 7.05 -4.30 10.56
N SER A 109 7.88 -4.32 11.61
CA SER A 109 8.25 -3.15 12.40
C SER A 109 9.01 -2.11 11.59
N ILE A 110 9.95 -2.55 10.74
CA ILE A 110 10.70 -1.66 9.84
C ILE A 110 9.75 -1.00 8.86
N CYS A 111 8.74 -1.73 8.37
CA CYS A 111 7.74 -1.19 7.47
C CYS A 111 6.86 -0.14 8.15
N GLY A 112 6.29 -0.43 9.31
CA GLY A 112 5.41 0.48 10.04
C GLY A 112 6.13 1.69 10.65
N GLY A 113 7.46 1.61 10.81
CA GLY A 113 8.24 2.59 11.56
C GLY A 113 8.72 3.80 10.75
N SER A 114 9.60 4.59 11.40
CA SER A 114 10.15 5.85 10.89
C SER A 114 10.94 5.73 9.57
N LYS A 115 11.42 4.52 9.22
CA LYS A 115 12.17 4.30 7.99
C LYS A 115 11.29 4.14 6.75
N LYS A 116 10.00 3.82 6.92
CA LYS A 116 9.06 3.51 5.83
C LYS A 116 7.73 4.25 6.02
N LEU A 117 6.66 3.59 6.45
CA LEU A 117 5.30 4.12 6.47
C LEU A 117 5.21 5.47 7.21
N ILE A 118 5.57 5.52 8.49
CA ILE A 118 5.56 6.77 9.27
C ILE A 118 6.55 7.79 8.70
N GLY A 119 7.78 7.37 8.34
CA GLY A 119 8.73 8.27 7.70
C GLY A 119 8.28 8.79 6.34
N GLY A 120 7.51 8.00 5.59
CA GLY A 120 6.87 8.40 4.35
C GLY A 120 5.78 9.45 4.59
N GLN A 121 4.98 9.28 5.64
CA GLN A 121 3.97 10.25 6.05
C GLN A 121 4.58 11.59 6.49
N VAL A 122 5.67 11.55 7.27
CA VAL A 122 6.42 12.77 7.63
C VAL A 122 6.91 13.50 6.38
N LEU A 123 7.50 12.78 5.42
CA LEU A 123 7.97 13.38 4.17
C LEU A 123 6.84 13.93 3.31
N ASP A 124 5.65 13.32 3.35
CA ASP A 124 4.46 13.79 2.64
C ASP A 124 4.00 15.13 3.22
N LEU A 125 3.80 15.21 4.55
CA LEU A 125 3.44 16.45 5.26
C LEU A 125 4.48 17.56 5.08
N GLU A 126 5.77 17.23 5.20
CA GLU A 126 6.85 18.21 4.98
C GLU A 126 6.92 18.70 3.53
N GLY A 127 6.36 17.92 2.59
CA GLY A 127 6.35 18.21 1.15
C GLY A 127 5.21 19.12 0.70
N GLU A 128 4.17 19.29 1.52
CA GLU A 128 3.02 20.14 1.17
C GLU A 128 3.43 21.59 0.93
N GLY A 129 2.89 22.17 -0.13
CA GLY A 129 3.21 23.55 -0.55
C GLY A 129 4.66 23.78 -0.99
N LYS A 130 5.41 22.73 -1.32
CA LYS A 130 6.80 22.81 -1.78
C LYS A 130 7.00 22.25 -3.17
N ASP A 131 7.91 22.87 -3.92
CA ASP A 131 8.39 22.34 -5.19
C ASP A 131 9.27 21.10 -4.97
N LEU A 132 8.69 19.91 -5.10
CA LEU A 132 9.41 18.65 -4.95
C LEU A 132 10.06 18.23 -6.26
N SER A 133 11.29 17.74 -6.17
CA SER A 133 11.90 17.00 -7.28
C SER A 133 11.24 15.62 -7.45
N LYS A 134 11.34 15.04 -8.66
CA LYS A 134 10.92 13.65 -8.92
C LYS A 134 11.48 12.65 -7.89
N ALA A 135 12.75 12.81 -7.51
CA ALA A 135 13.40 11.90 -6.56
C ALA A 135 12.78 11.96 -5.15
N GLN A 136 12.38 13.15 -4.70
CA GLN A 136 11.68 13.34 -3.44
C GLN A 136 10.27 12.74 -3.49
N LEU A 137 9.50 12.98 -4.55
CA LEU A 137 8.17 12.39 -4.75
C LEU A 137 8.25 10.85 -4.77
N VAL A 138 9.19 10.27 -5.54
CA VAL A 138 9.42 8.82 -5.55
C VAL A 138 9.74 8.30 -4.16
N ARG A 139 10.52 9.02 -3.35
CA ARG A 139 10.86 8.63 -1.98
C ARG A 139 9.62 8.61 -1.07
N ILE A 140 8.75 9.61 -1.19
CA ILE A 140 7.46 9.66 -0.46
C ILE A 140 6.63 8.42 -0.80
N HIS A 141 6.31 8.23 -2.08
CA HIS A 141 5.48 7.11 -2.53
C HIS A 141 6.08 5.74 -2.23
N LYS A 142 7.41 5.61 -2.34
CA LYS A 142 8.11 4.37 -1.99
C LYS A 142 7.96 4.02 -0.52
N ASN A 143 8.01 5.00 0.36
CA ASN A 143 7.94 4.79 1.81
C ASN A 143 6.50 4.76 2.33
N LYS A 144 5.66 5.72 1.96
CA LYS A 144 4.27 5.82 2.43
C LYS A 144 3.41 4.68 1.90
N THR A 145 3.49 4.36 0.61
CA THR A 145 2.56 3.42 -0.05
C THR A 145 3.21 2.09 -0.43
N ALA A 146 4.29 2.13 -1.24
CA ALA A 146 4.86 0.91 -1.81
C ALA A 146 5.50 0.02 -0.74
N ALA A 147 6.00 0.56 0.36
CA ALA A 147 6.62 -0.21 1.44
C ALA A 147 5.63 -1.21 2.06
N LEU A 148 4.41 -0.80 2.38
CA LEU A 148 3.43 -1.70 3.01
C LEU A 148 2.94 -2.78 2.04
N LEU A 149 2.74 -2.45 0.75
CA LEU A 149 2.43 -3.44 -0.29
C LEU A 149 3.57 -4.46 -0.45
N THR A 150 4.82 -4.00 -0.46
CA THR A 150 6.00 -4.85 -0.53
C THR A 150 6.10 -5.76 0.70
N THR A 151 5.90 -5.22 1.89
CA THR A 151 5.94 -6.00 3.14
C THR A 151 4.81 -7.04 3.20
N SER A 152 3.61 -6.73 2.69
CA SER A 152 2.53 -7.70 2.54
C SER A 152 2.97 -8.92 1.72
N LEU A 153 3.58 -8.70 0.56
CA LEU A 153 4.11 -9.76 -0.30
C LEU A 153 5.24 -10.54 0.36
N ARG A 154 6.17 -9.85 1.00
CA ARG A 154 7.32 -10.46 1.68
C ARG A 154 6.89 -11.33 2.85
N LEU A 155 5.98 -10.85 3.70
CA LEU A 155 5.43 -11.64 4.80
C LEU A 155 4.72 -12.91 4.30
N GLY A 156 3.91 -12.80 3.23
CA GLY A 156 3.33 -13.97 2.57
C GLY A 156 4.39 -14.96 2.08
N GLY A 157 5.44 -14.48 1.41
CA GLY A 157 6.56 -15.32 0.99
C GLY A 157 7.31 -15.95 2.16
N MET A 158 7.53 -15.22 3.25
CA MET A 158 8.22 -15.72 4.45
C MET A 158 7.44 -16.85 5.12
N THR A 159 6.10 -16.75 5.22
CA THR A 159 5.26 -17.84 5.75
C THR A 159 5.22 -19.08 4.85
N ALA A 160 5.50 -18.91 3.57
CA ALA A 160 5.68 -19.99 2.61
C ALA A 160 7.13 -20.51 2.53
N ASN A 161 8.01 -20.11 3.47
CA ASN A 161 9.42 -20.50 3.49
C ASN A 161 10.17 -20.13 2.18
N ALA A 162 9.84 -19.00 1.55
CA ALA A 162 10.42 -18.53 0.29
C ALA A 162 11.95 -18.55 0.30
N THR A 163 12.55 -18.85 -0.84
CA THR A 163 13.99 -18.71 -1.01
C THR A 163 14.37 -17.22 -1.05
N PRO A 164 15.63 -16.85 -0.77
CA PRO A 164 16.09 -15.46 -0.88
C PRO A 164 15.78 -14.84 -2.25
N ARG A 165 15.96 -15.61 -3.33
CA ARG A 165 15.66 -15.16 -4.70
C ARG A 165 14.16 -14.90 -4.94
N GLN A 166 13.28 -15.74 -4.36
CA GLN A 166 11.83 -15.50 -4.41
C GLN A 166 11.46 -14.25 -3.62
N LEU A 167 12.06 -14.06 -2.44
CA LEU A 167 11.79 -12.89 -1.60
C LEU A 167 12.28 -11.59 -2.26
N GLU A 168 13.40 -11.62 -2.97
CA GLU A 168 13.90 -10.50 -3.79
C GLU A 168 12.92 -10.18 -4.93
N ALA A 169 12.45 -11.18 -5.66
CA ALA A 169 11.46 -11.01 -6.73
C ALA A 169 10.13 -10.40 -6.22
N LEU A 170 9.63 -10.86 -5.06
CA LEU A 170 8.47 -10.25 -4.40
C LEU A 170 8.74 -8.80 -3.98
N THR A 171 9.97 -8.47 -3.60
CA THR A 171 10.39 -7.10 -3.26
C THR A 171 10.34 -6.20 -4.48
N ASP A 172 10.93 -6.64 -5.59
CA ASP A 172 10.95 -5.92 -6.86
C ASP A 172 9.54 -5.74 -7.42
N PHE A 173 8.73 -6.80 -7.36
CA PHE A 173 7.32 -6.73 -7.73
C PHE A 173 6.58 -5.70 -6.89
N GLY A 174 6.66 -5.78 -5.57
CA GLY A 174 5.94 -4.92 -4.64
C GLY A 174 6.27 -3.44 -4.78
N TYR A 175 7.54 -3.10 -4.87
CA TYR A 175 7.95 -1.70 -5.06
C TYR A 175 7.52 -1.13 -6.41
N ASN A 176 7.68 -1.89 -7.50
CA ASN A 176 7.25 -1.40 -8.82
C ASN A 176 5.72 -1.33 -8.92
N LEU A 177 4.98 -2.29 -8.35
CA LEU A 177 3.52 -2.27 -8.28
C LEU A 177 3.02 -1.04 -7.49
N GLY A 178 3.58 -0.80 -6.29
CA GLY A 178 3.17 0.32 -5.44
C GLY A 178 3.47 1.68 -6.06
N LEU A 179 4.63 1.83 -6.72
CA LEU A 179 4.94 3.06 -7.43
C LEU A 179 4.06 3.26 -8.67
N ALA A 180 3.82 2.20 -9.48
CA ALA A 180 2.91 2.27 -10.61
C ALA A 180 1.50 2.68 -10.18
N PHE A 181 1.01 2.09 -9.09
CA PHE A 181 -0.29 2.41 -8.51
C PHE A 181 -0.41 3.90 -8.15
N GLN A 182 0.61 4.49 -7.51
CA GLN A 182 0.60 5.92 -7.18
C GLN A 182 0.66 6.81 -8.42
N VAL A 183 1.50 6.48 -9.41
CA VAL A 183 1.54 7.25 -10.66
C VAL A 183 0.18 7.23 -11.36
N ILE A 184 -0.51 6.09 -11.36
CA ILE A 184 -1.84 5.94 -11.95
C ILE A 184 -2.88 6.72 -11.15
N ASP A 185 -2.84 6.66 -9.81
CA ASP A 185 -3.74 7.44 -8.95
C ASP A 185 -3.57 8.95 -9.20
N ASP A 186 -2.33 9.45 -9.31
CA ASP A 186 -2.03 10.86 -9.64
C ASP A 186 -2.55 11.25 -11.03
N ILE A 187 -2.46 10.35 -12.03
CA ILE A 187 -2.99 10.59 -13.38
C ILE A 187 -4.53 10.66 -13.34
N LEU A 188 -5.18 9.73 -12.62
CA LEU A 188 -6.63 9.69 -12.51
C LEU A 188 -7.20 10.92 -11.80
N ASP A 189 -6.51 11.44 -10.79
CA ASP A 189 -6.93 12.65 -10.05
C ASP A 189 -7.04 13.89 -10.96
N VAL A 190 -6.16 14.00 -11.98
CA VAL A 190 -6.18 15.12 -12.93
C VAL A 190 -6.98 14.84 -14.21
N THR A 191 -7.35 13.58 -14.50
CA THR A 191 -8.02 13.23 -15.77
C THR A 191 -9.49 12.84 -15.61
N GLN A 192 -9.91 12.44 -14.41
CA GLN A 192 -11.29 11.98 -14.16
C GLN A 192 -12.11 12.96 -13.32
N SER A 193 -13.43 12.95 -13.50
CA SER A 193 -14.35 13.73 -12.68
C SER A 193 -14.57 13.10 -11.30
N THR A 194 -15.02 13.91 -10.34
CA THR A 194 -15.41 13.46 -8.98
C THR A 194 -16.40 12.29 -9.00
N GLU A 195 -17.33 12.28 -9.98
CA GLU A 195 -18.33 11.21 -10.12
C GLU A 195 -17.69 9.88 -10.52
N GLN A 196 -16.66 9.90 -11.35
CA GLN A 196 -15.94 8.72 -11.83
C GLN A 196 -14.98 8.17 -10.78
N LEU A 197 -14.27 9.06 -10.07
CA LEU A 197 -13.32 8.70 -9.01
C LEU A 197 -13.99 8.14 -7.75
N GLY A 198 -15.23 8.55 -7.45
CA GLY A 198 -15.90 8.22 -6.18
C GLY A 198 -15.29 8.90 -4.95
N LYS A 199 -14.36 9.84 -5.13
CA LYS A 199 -13.77 10.77 -4.17
C LYS A 199 -13.70 12.16 -4.82
N THR A 200 -13.46 13.21 -4.07
CA THR A 200 -13.27 14.57 -4.63
C THR A 200 -12.09 14.56 -5.60
N ALA A 201 -12.32 14.89 -6.87
CA ALA A 201 -11.27 15.07 -7.87
C ALA A 201 -10.54 16.41 -7.62
N GLY A 202 -9.24 16.48 -7.99
CA GLY A 202 -8.44 17.70 -7.83
C GLY A 202 -8.14 18.05 -6.36
N LYS A 203 -8.28 17.08 -5.42
CA LYS A 203 -7.95 17.31 -4.01
C LYS A 203 -6.45 17.63 -3.86
N ASP A 204 -5.61 16.93 -4.61
CA ASP A 204 -4.16 17.14 -4.59
C ASP A 204 -3.78 18.54 -5.09
N GLU A 205 -4.46 19.07 -6.11
CA GLU A 205 -4.28 20.45 -6.59
C GLU A 205 -4.77 21.49 -5.56
N ALA A 206 -5.88 21.20 -4.89
CA ALA A 206 -6.47 22.11 -3.88
C ALA A 206 -5.57 22.33 -2.65
N VAL A 207 -4.72 21.33 -2.32
CA VAL A 207 -3.75 21.40 -1.21
C VAL A 207 -2.31 21.60 -1.69
N ASP A 208 -2.12 22.00 -2.97
CA ASP A 208 -0.81 22.24 -3.60
C ASP A 208 0.17 21.05 -3.43
N LYS A 209 -0.35 19.84 -3.58
CA LYS A 209 0.40 18.59 -3.45
C LYS A 209 1.16 18.28 -4.72
N ALA A 210 2.44 17.96 -4.59
CA ALA A 210 3.25 17.52 -5.71
C ALA A 210 2.79 16.14 -6.21
N THR A 211 2.52 16.02 -7.52
CA THR A 211 2.09 14.79 -8.20
C THR A 211 3.00 14.48 -9.39
N TYR A 212 2.95 13.24 -9.91
CA TYR A 212 3.70 12.92 -11.12
C TYR A 212 3.32 13.81 -12.31
N PRO A 213 2.01 14.07 -12.61
CA PRO A 213 1.64 15.00 -13.68
C PRO A 213 2.13 16.44 -13.47
N SER A 214 2.15 16.95 -12.23
CA SER A 214 2.65 18.32 -11.97
C SER A 214 4.16 18.45 -12.20
N ILE A 215 4.95 17.39 -11.90
CA ILE A 215 6.42 17.42 -12.02
C ILE A 215 6.89 17.04 -13.43
N LEU A 216 6.26 16.05 -14.07
CA LEU A 216 6.74 15.46 -15.32
C LEU A 216 5.88 15.79 -16.54
N GLY A 217 4.65 16.26 -16.32
CA GLY A 217 3.60 16.32 -17.33
C GLY A 217 2.91 14.97 -17.52
N LEU A 218 1.69 15.01 -18.04
CA LEU A 218 0.79 13.85 -18.16
C LEU A 218 1.37 12.72 -19.02
N ASP A 219 1.94 13.04 -20.19
CA ASP A 219 2.48 12.03 -21.12
C ASP A 219 3.68 11.28 -20.55
N ALA A 220 4.57 11.99 -19.83
CA ALA A 220 5.72 11.37 -19.19
C ALA A 220 5.28 10.49 -18.00
N SER A 221 4.24 10.92 -17.28
CA SER A 221 3.64 10.13 -16.19
C SER A 221 3.02 8.83 -16.70
N LYS A 222 2.29 8.86 -17.82
CA LYS A 222 1.77 7.65 -18.48
C LYS A 222 2.87 6.67 -18.90
N LYS A 223 3.95 7.19 -19.48
CA LYS A 223 5.13 6.37 -19.84
C LYS A 223 5.79 5.76 -18.61
N GLU A 224 5.88 6.49 -17.51
CA GLU A 224 6.46 6.01 -16.26
C GLU A 224 5.58 4.92 -15.63
N ALA A 225 4.26 5.09 -15.60
CA ALA A 225 3.30 4.06 -15.15
C ALA A 225 3.49 2.76 -15.95
N ALA A 226 3.50 2.83 -17.28
CA ALA A 226 3.71 1.67 -18.14
C ALA A 226 5.07 0.99 -17.91
N ARG A 227 6.15 1.78 -17.71
CA ARG A 227 7.49 1.26 -17.41
C ARG A 227 7.52 0.51 -16.07
N LEU A 228 6.89 1.05 -15.03
CA LEU A 228 6.82 0.45 -13.70
C LEU A 228 5.97 -0.82 -13.72
N THR A 229 4.82 -0.80 -14.40
CA THR A 229 3.96 -1.97 -14.62
C THR A 229 4.71 -3.11 -15.27
N LYS A 230 5.43 -2.82 -16.38
CA LYS A 230 6.26 -3.82 -17.06
C LYS A 230 7.33 -4.42 -16.13
N LYS A 231 7.98 -3.60 -15.31
CA LYS A 231 8.98 -4.07 -14.33
C LYS A 231 8.35 -4.94 -13.24
N ALA A 232 7.18 -4.54 -12.73
CA ALA A 232 6.46 -5.35 -11.75
C ALA A 232 6.14 -6.74 -12.30
N LEU A 233 5.50 -6.83 -13.46
CA LEU A 233 5.15 -8.11 -14.06
C LEU A 233 6.39 -8.97 -14.40
N ALA A 234 7.47 -8.36 -14.88
CA ALA A 234 8.71 -9.07 -15.18
C ALA A 234 9.32 -9.74 -13.94
N ALA A 235 9.21 -9.14 -12.76
CA ALA A 235 9.70 -9.71 -11.51
C ALA A 235 9.00 -11.02 -11.14
N LEU A 236 7.77 -11.26 -11.61
CA LEU A 236 7.00 -12.46 -11.33
C LEU A 236 7.45 -13.70 -12.15
N SER A 237 8.29 -13.52 -13.17
CA SER A 237 8.70 -14.59 -14.09
C SER A 237 9.27 -15.84 -13.40
N ILE A 238 9.95 -15.67 -12.26
CA ILE A 238 10.56 -16.79 -11.52
C ILE A 238 9.53 -17.77 -10.91
N PHE A 239 8.28 -17.30 -10.71
CA PHE A 239 7.22 -18.10 -10.09
C PHE A 239 6.48 -18.96 -11.13
N GLY A 240 6.61 -18.67 -12.42
CA GLY A 240 5.93 -19.37 -13.49
C GLY A 240 4.41 -19.37 -13.30
N LYS A 241 3.77 -20.51 -13.50
CA LYS A 241 2.30 -20.64 -13.37
C LYS A 241 1.74 -20.28 -12.00
N ARG A 242 2.57 -20.26 -10.95
CA ARG A 242 2.13 -19.88 -9.60
C ARG A 242 1.95 -18.37 -9.42
N ALA A 243 2.45 -17.56 -10.37
CA ALA A 243 2.29 -16.11 -10.35
C ALA A 243 0.88 -15.63 -10.75
N VAL A 244 0.04 -16.49 -11.33
CA VAL A 244 -1.23 -16.11 -11.97
C VAL A 244 -2.12 -15.20 -11.11
N ARG A 245 -2.19 -15.42 -9.79
CA ARG A 245 -2.98 -14.56 -8.90
C ARG A 245 -2.33 -13.20 -8.69
N LEU A 246 -1.00 -13.15 -8.53
CA LEU A 246 -0.27 -11.88 -8.42
C LEU A 246 -0.35 -11.06 -9.71
N GLU A 247 -0.27 -11.72 -10.87
CA GLU A 247 -0.46 -11.08 -12.18
C GLU A 247 -1.88 -10.52 -12.32
N ALA A 248 -2.91 -11.30 -11.98
CA ALA A 248 -4.31 -10.85 -12.01
C ALA A 248 -4.54 -9.65 -11.09
N ILE A 249 -3.96 -9.64 -9.88
CA ILE A 249 -4.06 -8.51 -8.95
C ILE A 249 -3.35 -7.28 -9.53
N ALA A 250 -2.15 -7.45 -10.13
CA ALA A 250 -1.42 -6.36 -10.76
C ALA A 250 -2.24 -5.74 -11.89
N HIS A 251 -2.79 -6.53 -12.80
CA HIS A 251 -3.68 -6.05 -13.85
C HIS A 251 -4.90 -5.32 -13.28
N TYR A 252 -5.58 -5.89 -12.30
CA TYR A 252 -6.73 -5.24 -11.65
C TYR A 252 -6.40 -3.87 -11.02
N LEU A 253 -5.18 -3.74 -10.45
CA LEU A 253 -4.75 -2.50 -9.81
C LEU A 253 -4.23 -1.45 -10.79
N LEU A 254 -3.66 -1.88 -11.91
CA LEU A 254 -2.93 -1.03 -12.83
C LEU A 254 -3.68 -0.75 -14.15
N ASP A 255 -4.56 -1.67 -14.60
CA ASP A 255 -5.35 -1.51 -15.81
C ASP A 255 -6.61 -0.66 -15.51
N ARG A 256 -6.38 0.60 -15.17
CA ARG A 256 -7.43 1.59 -14.99
C ARG A 256 -7.46 2.51 -16.20
N ASP A 257 -8.64 2.75 -16.76
CA ASP A 257 -8.84 3.67 -17.87
C ASP A 257 -8.55 5.12 -17.42
N TYR A 258 -7.52 5.73 -18.04
CA TYR A 258 -7.12 7.12 -17.84
C TYR A 258 -6.77 7.85 -19.14
#